data_d0e841a4a38385eab9e265f1ac413734
#
_entry.id   d0e841a4a38385eab9e265f1ac413734
#
_cell.length_a   1.000
_cell.length_b   1.000
_cell.length_c   1.000
_cell.angle_alpha   90.00
_cell.angle_beta   90.00
_cell.angle_gamma   90.00
#
_symmetry.space_group_name_H-M   'P 1'
#
loop_
_entity.id
_entity.type
_entity.pdbx_description
1 polymer ?
#
loop_
_entity_poly.entity_id
_entity_poly.type
_entity_poly.pdbx_seq_one_letter_code
_entity_poly.pdbx_strand_id
1 'polypeptide(L)'
;MNIRIGQASLGETGGRGQKPGNQTGRELNFSYWYNGNWLGILRFKDPAMSERAAQACEDGVRNRNIGYDMDGRNTAYAAAEAVDFALGKINKPVETDCSAFMMLCAISTELKKLFRRQGNSCTTYCMLHDWPTTGQFEMLSGKKFLTEDSWLRRGDILVSQGHTVMALDDGEMEDENMDKDRFAELFGQMRKDLQDNDCSQYSEEARQWATEKGIVLGGGTLEDGEPNYMWQDMMTREQFVTVLYRFAKLAGLA
;
A
#
# COMPACT_ATOMS: atom_id res chain seq x y z
N MET A 1 -12.42 -7.02 -12.70
CA MET A 1 -12.07 -5.93 -13.68
C MET A 1 -10.68 -6.21 -14.21
N ASN A 2 -10.35 -5.89 -15.45
CA ASN A 2 -8.98 -6.07 -15.94
C ASN A 2 -8.25 -4.72 -15.83
N ILE A 3 -7.39 -4.58 -14.83
CA ILE A 3 -6.59 -3.37 -14.63
C ILE A 3 -5.59 -3.25 -15.79
N ARG A 4 -5.60 -2.11 -16.48
CA ARG A 4 -4.59 -1.82 -17.51
C ARG A 4 -3.24 -1.56 -16.85
N ILE A 5 -2.19 -2.01 -17.48
CA ILE A 5 -0.81 -1.73 -17.11
C ILE A 5 -0.05 -1.11 -18.28
N GLY A 6 0.92 -0.27 -17.96
CA GLY A 6 1.91 0.25 -18.89
C GLY A 6 3.27 -0.36 -18.61
N GLN A 7 3.99 -0.75 -19.65
CA GLN A 7 5.28 -1.41 -19.53
C GLN A 7 6.20 -1.19 -20.73
N ALA A 8 7.51 -1.36 -20.50
CA ALA A 8 8.50 -1.58 -21.51
C ALA A 8 8.94 -3.06 -21.42
N SER A 9 8.67 -3.87 -22.43
CA SER A 9 8.70 -5.33 -22.28
C SER A 9 9.69 -6.06 -23.18
N LEU A 10 9.68 -5.80 -24.47
CA LEU A 10 10.47 -6.54 -25.46
C LEU A 10 10.92 -5.61 -26.59
N GLY A 11 12.10 -5.88 -27.15
CA GLY A 11 12.53 -5.24 -28.38
C GLY A 11 11.68 -5.67 -29.60
N GLU A 12 11.96 -5.08 -30.75
CA GLU A 12 11.16 -5.18 -31.98
C GLU A 12 10.94 -6.63 -32.46
N THR A 13 11.91 -7.48 -32.22
CA THR A 13 11.87 -8.91 -32.62
C THR A 13 11.45 -9.83 -31.48
N GLY A 14 11.02 -9.27 -30.33
CA GLY A 14 10.69 -10.04 -29.15
C GLY A 14 11.89 -10.49 -28.31
N GLY A 15 13.11 -10.04 -28.66
CA GLY A 15 14.34 -10.31 -27.93
C GLY A 15 14.72 -9.19 -26.95
N ARG A 16 15.80 -9.42 -26.19
CA ARG A 16 16.46 -8.40 -25.38
C ARG A 16 17.69 -7.90 -26.13
N GLY A 17 18.06 -6.62 -25.94
CA GLY A 17 19.28 -6.09 -26.51
C GLY A 17 19.20 -5.80 -28.02
N GLN A 18 18.15 -5.13 -28.45
CA GLN A 18 18.04 -4.61 -29.82
C GLN A 18 18.83 -3.30 -29.98
N LYS A 19 19.12 -2.92 -31.21
CA LYS A 19 19.86 -1.68 -31.49
C LYS A 19 18.98 -0.46 -31.32
N PRO A 20 19.48 0.64 -30.72
CA PRO A 20 18.76 1.90 -30.67
C PRO A 20 18.32 2.36 -32.07
N GLY A 21 17.09 2.87 -32.16
CA GLY A 21 16.55 3.41 -33.39
C GLY A 21 15.67 2.48 -34.22
N ASN A 22 15.39 1.30 -33.70
CA ASN A 22 14.50 0.33 -34.34
C ASN A 22 13.06 0.38 -33.84
N GLN A 23 12.61 1.50 -33.32
CA GLN A 23 11.30 1.62 -32.67
C GLN A 23 10.15 1.19 -33.59
N THR A 24 9.48 0.11 -33.20
CA THR A 24 8.27 -0.36 -33.89
C THR A 24 7.00 0.19 -33.29
N GLY A 25 7.08 0.85 -32.13
CA GLY A 25 5.95 1.36 -31.37
C GLY A 25 5.16 0.27 -30.65
N ARG A 26 5.77 -0.91 -30.42
CA ARG A 26 5.19 -2.03 -29.65
C ARG A 26 6.04 -2.46 -28.47
N GLU A 27 7.21 -1.93 -28.34
CA GLU A 27 8.19 -2.26 -27.31
C GLU A 27 7.75 -1.72 -25.94
N LEU A 28 7.24 -0.51 -25.92
CA LEU A 28 6.42 0.00 -24.84
C LEU A 28 4.96 -0.25 -25.20
N ASN A 29 4.21 -0.84 -24.29
CA ASN A 29 2.83 -1.22 -24.60
C ASN A 29 1.90 -1.15 -23.40
N PHE A 30 0.62 -1.07 -23.70
CA PHE A 30 -0.45 -1.33 -22.75
C PHE A 30 -0.79 -2.81 -22.77
N SER A 31 -1.01 -3.37 -21.60
CA SER A 31 -1.52 -4.72 -21.41
C SER A 31 -2.52 -4.71 -20.26
N TYR A 32 -3.02 -5.86 -19.89
CA TYR A 32 -3.80 -6.04 -18.69
C TYR A 32 -2.96 -6.70 -17.60
N TRP A 33 -3.34 -6.48 -16.36
CA TRP A 33 -2.67 -7.12 -15.24
C TRP A 33 -2.60 -8.64 -15.41
N TYR A 34 -1.50 -9.21 -14.97
CA TYR A 34 -1.25 -10.64 -14.94
C TYR A 34 -0.44 -11.02 -13.71
N ASN A 35 -0.49 -12.27 -13.29
CA ASN A 35 0.36 -12.75 -12.22
C ASN A 35 1.81 -12.90 -12.69
N GLY A 36 2.62 -11.88 -12.48
CA GLY A 36 4.03 -11.79 -12.89
C GLY A 36 5.02 -12.26 -11.82
N ASN A 37 4.60 -13.03 -10.81
CA ASN A 37 5.39 -13.37 -9.62
C ASN A 37 5.94 -12.10 -8.95
N TRP A 38 5.04 -11.16 -8.69
CA TRP A 38 5.36 -9.89 -8.08
C TRP A 38 5.94 -10.09 -6.67
N LEU A 39 7.00 -9.35 -6.35
CA LEU A 39 7.69 -9.36 -5.05
C LEU A 39 7.29 -8.18 -4.18
N GLY A 40 6.82 -7.10 -4.81
CA GLY A 40 6.36 -5.91 -4.12
C GLY A 40 5.69 -4.93 -5.06
N ILE A 41 4.88 -4.07 -4.48
CA ILE A 41 4.27 -2.93 -5.14
C ILE A 41 4.78 -1.68 -4.43
N LEU A 42 5.29 -0.73 -5.20
CA LEU A 42 5.65 0.59 -4.75
C LEU A 42 4.50 1.53 -5.04
N ARG A 43 3.81 1.95 -4.00
CA ARG A 43 2.72 2.94 -4.04
C ARG A 43 3.26 4.31 -3.63
N PHE A 44 3.06 5.33 -4.43
CA PHE A 44 3.38 6.69 -4.01
C PHE A 44 2.52 7.09 -2.81
N LYS A 45 3.14 7.71 -1.80
CA LYS A 45 2.40 8.23 -0.63
C LYS A 45 1.57 9.47 -0.97
N ASP A 46 2.00 10.23 -1.99
CA ASP A 46 1.25 11.37 -2.52
C ASP A 46 0.43 10.94 -3.74
N PRO A 47 -0.92 10.96 -3.66
CA PRO A 47 -1.78 10.61 -4.79
C PRO A 47 -1.56 11.47 -6.04
N ALA A 48 -1.15 12.74 -5.87
CA ALA A 48 -0.85 13.60 -7.02
C ALA A 48 0.42 13.16 -7.74
N MET A 49 1.40 12.59 -7.03
CA MET A 49 2.57 11.96 -7.66
C MET A 49 2.17 10.67 -8.38
N SER A 50 1.29 9.86 -7.78
CA SER A 50 0.77 8.64 -8.38
C SER A 50 0.15 8.92 -9.75
N GLU A 51 -0.76 9.89 -9.81
CA GLU A 51 -1.43 10.30 -11.05
C GLU A 51 -0.44 10.83 -12.11
N ARG A 52 0.52 11.68 -11.70
CA ARG A 52 1.54 12.20 -12.65
C ARG A 52 2.43 11.10 -13.20
N ALA A 53 2.83 10.13 -12.36
CA ALA A 53 3.63 8.99 -12.80
C ALA A 53 2.85 8.11 -13.79
N ALA A 54 1.58 7.84 -13.52
CA ALA A 54 0.71 7.08 -14.40
C ALA A 54 0.50 7.81 -15.75
N GLN A 55 0.28 9.11 -15.72
CA GLN A 55 0.18 9.91 -16.95
C GLN A 55 1.48 9.88 -17.75
N ALA A 56 2.63 10.03 -17.09
CA ALA A 56 3.94 9.93 -17.76
C ALA A 56 4.16 8.54 -18.38
N CYS A 57 3.72 7.48 -17.70
CA CYS A 57 3.74 6.12 -18.24
C CYS A 57 2.88 6.00 -19.50
N GLU A 58 1.65 6.51 -19.48
CA GLU A 58 0.78 6.53 -20.66
C GLU A 58 1.38 7.33 -21.82
N ASP A 59 1.94 8.50 -21.54
CA ASP A 59 2.58 9.34 -22.56
C ASP A 59 3.81 8.66 -23.17
N GLY A 60 4.62 8.00 -22.32
CA GLY A 60 5.77 7.23 -22.77
C GLY A 60 5.40 6.03 -23.65
N VAL A 61 4.36 5.27 -23.26
CA VAL A 61 3.86 4.13 -24.05
C VAL A 61 3.29 4.58 -25.40
N ARG A 62 2.65 5.75 -25.47
CA ARG A 62 2.12 6.31 -26.73
C ARG A 62 3.22 6.90 -27.62
N ASN A 63 4.39 7.22 -27.05
CA ASN A 63 5.48 7.83 -27.80
C ASN A 63 6.32 6.79 -28.53
N ARG A 64 6.13 6.69 -29.85
CA ARG A 64 6.82 5.75 -30.72
C ARG A 64 8.33 6.02 -30.89
N ASN A 65 8.85 7.10 -30.35
CA ASN A 65 10.29 7.35 -30.33
C ASN A 65 11.00 6.66 -29.16
N ILE A 66 10.26 6.09 -28.21
CA ILE A 66 10.83 5.36 -27.07
C ILE A 66 10.75 3.87 -27.37
N GLY A 67 11.89 3.22 -27.48
CA GLY A 67 12.02 1.78 -27.73
C GLY A 67 12.56 1.03 -26.52
N TYR A 68 12.71 -0.28 -26.67
CA TYR A 68 13.25 -1.18 -25.64
C TYR A 68 14.58 -1.77 -26.04
N ASP A 69 15.66 -1.38 -25.33
CA ASP A 69 16.97 -2.01 -25.45
C ASP A 69 17.70 -1.97 -24.10
N MET A 70 18.11 -3.12 -23.59
CA MET A 70 18.83 -3.20 -22.30
C MET A 70 20.21 -2.56 -22.35
N ASP A 71 20.90 -2.60 -23.50
CA ASP A 71 22.23 -2.01 -23.65
C ASP A 71 22.14 -0.49 -23.85
N GLY A 72 21.10 -0.03 -24.56
CA GLY A 72 20.80 1.38 -24.81
C GLY A 72 19.94 2.08 -23.76
N ARG A 73 19.55 1.42 -22.68
CA ARG A 73 18.52 1.80 -21.69
C ARG A 73 18.64 3.22 -21.11
N ASN A 74 19.81 3.82 -21.14
CA ASN A 74 20.07 5.15 -20.60
C ASN A 74 19.86 6.29 -21.62
N THR A 75 19.67 5.99 -22.90
CA THR A 75 19.51 7.03 -23.93
C THR A 75 18.22 7.80 -23.77
N ALA A 76 17.15 7.16 -23.28
CA ALA A 76 15.88 7.81 -22.96
C ALA A 76 16.01 8.85 -21.84
N TYR A 77 16.90 8.63 -20.86
CA TYR A 77 17.08 9.57 -19.75
C TYR A 77 17.53 10.95 -20.21
N ALA A 78 18.59 11.02 -21.03
CA ALA A 78 19.10 12.30 -21.53
C ALA A 78 18.08 13.03 -22.42
N ALA A 79 17.26 12.29 -23.17
CA ALA A 79 16.19 12.89 -23.97
C ALA A 79 15.01 13.36 -23.11
N ALA A 80 14.67 12.64 -22.07
CA ALA A 80 13.64 13.02 -21.11
C ALA A 80 14.05 14.28 -20.31
N GLU A 81 15.29 14.33 -19.84
CA GLU A 81 15.84 15.50 -19.15
C GLU A 81 15.77 16.76 -20.00
N ALA A 82 16.05 16.67 -21.31
CA ALA A 82 15.97 17.80 -22.24
C ALA A 82 14.54 18.35 -22.45
N VAL A 83 13.51 17.62 -22.04
CA VAL A 83 12.09 18.01 -22.13
C VAL A 83 11.41 18.01 -20.76
N ASP A 84 12.17 18.21 -19.67
CA ASP A 84 11.70 18.23 -18.28
C ASP A 84 10.86 16.98 -17.93
N PHE A 85 11.30 15.81 -18.37
CA PHE A 85 10.65 14.52 -18.19
C PHE A 85 9.21 14.40 -18.72
N ALA A 86 8.81 15.29 -19.63
CA ALA A 86 7.58 15.16 -20.38
C ALA A 86 7.74 14.09 -21.49
N LEU A 87 7.57 12.83 -21.15
CA LEU A 87 7.92 11.67 -22.01
C LEU A 87 7.24 11.70 -23.38
N GLY A 88 6.03 12.25 -23.46
CA GLY A 88 5.32 12.45 -24.73
C GLY A 88 5.98 13.45 -25.69
N LYS A 89 6.93 14.29 -25.21
CA LYS A 89 7.63 15.30 -26.01
C LYS A 89 8.98 14.84 -26.56
N ILE A 90 9.42 13.63 -26.24
CA ILE A 90 10.66 13.07 -26.82
C ILE A 90 10.43 12.89 -28.31
N ASN A 91 11.27 13.54 -29.12
CA ASN A 91 11.09 13.66 -30.58
C ASN A 91 12.20 12.99 -31.39
N LYS A 92 13.02 12.16 -30.76
CA LYS A 92 14.09 11.37 -31.41
C LYS A 92 14.09 9.94 -30.87
N PRO A 93 14.54 8.97 -31.67
CA PRO A 93 14.66 7.59 -31.25
C PRO A 93 15.58 7.45 -30.02
N VAL A 94 15.08 6.83 -28.96
CA VAL A 94 15.79 6.54 -27.72
C VAL A 94 15.34 5.22 -27.14
N GLU A 95 16.16 4.64 -26.26
CA GLU A 95 15.93 3.34 -25.68
C GLU A 95 15.81 3.41 -24.15
N THR A 96 14.97 2.52 -23.63
CA THR A 96 14.81 2.27 -22.20
C THR A 96 14.70 0.76 -21.96
N ASP A 97 14.65 0.34 -20.70
CA ASP A 97 14.17 -0.98 -20.30
C ASP A 97 13.02 -0.85 -19.29
N CYS A 98 12.49 -1.96 -18.78
CA CYS A 98 11.36 -1.93 -17.87
C CYS A 98 11.62 -1.06 -16.63
N SER A 99 12.76 -1.22 -15.98
CA SER A 99 13.08 -0.48 -14.75
C SER A 99 13.53 0.96 -15.00
N ALA A 100 14.25 1.22 -16.10
CA ALA A 100 14.60 2.57 -16.52
C ALA A 100 13.35 3.36 -16.91
N PHE A 101 12.39 2.76 -17.60
CA PHE A 101 11.12 3.38 -17.94
C PHE A 101 10.30 3.76 -16.70
N MET A 102 10.13 2.84 -15.74
CA MET A 102 9.45 3.15 -14.48
C MET A 102 10.16 4.27 -13.70
N MET A 103 11.49 4.30 -13.76
CA MET A 103 12.28 5.39 -13.16
C MET A 103 11.96 6.74 -13.83
N LEU A 104 11.88 6.80 -15.15
CA LEU A 104 11.51 8.03 -15.86
C LEU A 104 10.11 8.52 -15.47
N CYS A 105 9.15 7.60 -15.37
CA CYS A 105 7.79 7.91 -14.90
C CYS A 105 7.80 8.46 -13.46
N ALA A 106 8.61 7.88 -12.56
CA ALA A 106 8.73 8.37 -11.20
C ALA A 106 9.41 9.74 -11.14
N ILE A 107 10.48 9.99 -11.91
CA ILE A 107 11.19 11.28 -11.92
C ILE A 107 10.29 12.40 -12.48
N SER A 108 9.38 12.12 -13.42
CA SER A 108 8.43 13.09 -13.96
C SER A 108 7.53 13.72 -12.88
N THR A 109 7.47 13.13 -11.70
CA THR A 109 6.74 13.64 -10.53
C THR A 109 7.52 14.64 -9.69
N GLU A 110 8.69 15.09 -10.15
CA GLU A 110 9.61 15.98 -9.42
C GLU A 110 10.25 15.34 -8.17
N LEU A 111 10.41 14.02 -8.16
CA LEU A 111 11.09 13.31 -7.07
C LEU A 111 12.56 13.72 -6.96
N LYS A 112 12.90 14.47 -5.93
CA LYS A 112 14.27 15.01 -5.72
C LYS A 112 15.25 13.96 -5.17
N LYS A 113 14.76 12.83 -4.61
CA LYS A 113 15.57 11.83 -3.91
C LYS A 113 15.27 10.42 -4.40
N LEU A 114 15.33 10.18 -5.68
CA LEU A 114 15.21 8.84 -6.23
C LEU A 114 16.60 8.22 -6.34
N PHE A 115 16.80 7.05 -5.73
CA PHE A 115 18.07 6.33 -5.88
C PHE A 115 18.21 5.78 -7.28
N ARG A 116 19.34 6.06 -7.88
CA ARG A 116 19.77 5.59 -9.19
C ARG A 116 21.09 4.83 -9.03
N ARG A 117 21.16 3.66 -9.62
CA ARG A 117 22.40 2.87 -9.73
C ARG A 117 22.78 2.77 -11.21
N GLN A 118 24.03 2.47 -11.52
CA GLN A 118 24.52 2.32 -12.90
C GLN A 118 24.22 3.56 -13.78
N GLY A 119 24.75 4.69 -13.41
CA GLY A 119 24.53 5.95 -14.13
C GLY A 119 23.13 6.51 -13.87
N ASN A 120 22.39 6.76 -14.93
CA ASN A 120 21.06 7.38 -14.86
C ASN A 120 19.92 6.35 -14.93
N SER A 121 20.13 5.12 -14.49
CA SER A 121 19.09 4.10 -14.44
C SER A 121 19.03 3.37 -13.12
N CYS A 122 17.98 2.61 -12.93
CA CYS A 122 17.73 1.77 -11.79
C CYS A 122 17.50 0.33 -12.24
N THR A 123 17.57 -0.61 -11.34
CA THR A 123 17.20 -2.01 -11.55
C THR A 123 15.99 -2.35 -10.69
N THR A 124 15.34 -3.48 -10.97
CA THR A 124 14.26 -3.99 -10.09
C THR A 124 14.76 -4.21 -8.66
N TYR A 125 16.03 -4.59 -8.48
CA TYR A 125 16.64 -4.65 -7.14
C TYR A 125 16.65 -3.29 -6.44
N CYS A 126 17.10 -2.24 -7.13
CA CYS A 126 17.09 -0.87 -6.61
C CYS A 126 15.67 -0.41 -6.24
N MET A 127 14.69 -0.75 -7.07
CA MET A 127 13.27 -0.42 -6.81
C MET A 127 12.76 -1.08 -5.54
N LEU A 128 13.08 -2.36 -5.31
CA LEU A 128 12.63 -3.08 -4.12
C LEU A 128 13.34 -2.67 -2.83
N HIS A 129 14.61 -2.31 -2.91
CA HIS A 129 15.45 -2.12 -1.72
C HIS A 129 15.81 -0.66 -1.42
N ASP A 130 16.01 0.16 -2.45
CA ASP A 130 16.47 1.54 -2.24
C ASP A 130 15.31 2.55 -2.26
N TRP A 131 14.32 2.38 -3.15
CA TRP A 131 13.23 3.34 -3.29
C TRP A 131 12.34 3.46 -2.05
N PRO A 132 11.99 2.40 -1.32
CA PRO A 132 11.23 2.52 -0.08
C PRO A 132 11.93 3.40 0.97
N THR A 133 13.28 3.42 0.98
CA THR A 133 14.05 4.23 1.94
C THR A 133 14.00 5.72 1.68
N THR A 134 13.50 6.14 0.50
CA THR A 134 13.33 7.57 0.17
C THR A 134 12.22 8.23 0.97
N GLY A 135 11.33 7.43 1.57
CA GLY A 135 10.14 7.91 2.27
C GLY A 135 8.99 8.37 1.35
N GLN A 136 9.17 8.28 0.01
CA GLN A 136 8.17 8.68 -0.98
C GLN A 136 7.18 7.56 -1.32
N PHE A 137 7.56 6.32 -1.04
CA PHE A 137 6.76 5.15 -1.37
C PHE A 137 6.34 4.38 -0.12
N GLU A 138 5.18 3.79 -0.18
CA GLU A 138 4.77 2.65 0.61
C GLU A 138 5.10 1.36 -0.15
N MET A 139 5.67 0.36 0.55
CA MET A 139 5.95 -0.95 -0.02
C MET A 139 4.88 -1.93 0.41
N LEU A 140 4.08 -2.40 -0.54
CA LEU A 140 3.04 -3.40 -0.31
C LEU A 140 3.58 -4.77 -0.73
N SER A 141 3.65 -5.72 0.21
CA SER A 141 4.17 -7.08 0.00
C SER A 141 3.23 -8.18 0.49
N GLY A 142 2.07 -7.83 1.01
CA GLY A 142 1.05 -8.79 1.43
C GLY A 142 0.48 -9.58 0.24
N LYS A 143 0.19 -10.86 0.46
CA LYS A 143 -0.30 -11.77 -0.60
C LYS A 143 -1.45 -11.17 -1.41
N LYS A 144 -2.44 -10.55 -0.76
CA LYS A 144 -3.59 -9.93 -1.43
C LYS A 144 -3.21 -8.90 -2.50
N PHE A 145 -2.14 -8.12 -2.27
CA PHE A 145 -1.66 -7.12 -3.22
C PHE A 145 -0.90 -7.73 -4.40
N LEU A 146 -0.25 -8.89 -4.19
CA LEU A 146 0.65 -9.50 -5.16
C LEU A 146 -0.04 -10.50 -6.09
N THR A 147 -1.21 -11.03 -5.70
CA THR A 147 -1.92 -12.10 -6.42
C THR A 147 -3.24 -11.67 -7.02
N GLU A 148 -3.72 -10.46 -6.73
CA GLU A 148 -5.00 -9.93 -7.18
C GLU A 148 -4.83 -8.49 -7.67
N ASP A 149 -5.59 -8.09 -8.69
CA ASP A 149 -5.56 -6.75 -9.24
C ASP A 149 -6.54 -5.78 -8.56
N SER A 150 -7.49 -6.31 -7.78
CA SER A 150 -8.54 -5.54 -7.12
C SER A 150 -8.03 -4.50 -6.10
N TRP A 151 -6.81 -4.67 -5.59
CA TRP A 151 -6.18 -3.77 -4.62
C TRP A 151 -5.23 -2.75 -5.22
N LEU A 152 -5.01 -2.82 -6.53
CA LEU A 152 -4.12 -1.89 -7.22
C LEU A 152 -4.74 -0.49 -7.30
N ARG A 153 -3.86 0.49 -7.30
CA ARG A 153 -4.21 1.89 -7.57
C ARG A 153 -3.43 2.41 -8.77
N ARG A 154 -4.05 3.33 -9.48
CA ARG A 154 -3.40 4.01 -10.58
C ARG A 154 -2.07 4.64 -10.13
N GLY A 155 -0.98 4.30 -10.82
CA GLY A 155 0.39 4.70 -10.48
C GLY A 155 1.14 3.71 -9.59
N ASP A 156 0.52 2.62 -9.12
CA ASP A 156 1.24 1.54 -8.44
C ASP A 156 2.28 0.90 -9.36
N ILE A 157 3.50 0.76 -8.87
CA ILE A 157 4.60 0.13 -9.62
C ILE A 157 4.79 -1.28 -9.08
N LEU A 158 4.43 -2.28 -9.89
CA LEU A 158 4.60 -3.69 -9.57
C LEU A 158 6.02 -4.13 -9.95
N VAL A 159 6.71 -4.79 -9.06
CA VAL A 159 8.11 -5.19 -9.24
C VAL A 159 8.29 -6.68 -8.99
N SER A 160 8.89 -7.38 -9.95
CA SER A 160 9.36 -8.76 -9.82
C SER A 160 10.90 -8.81 -9.93
N GLN A 161 11.48 -10.02 -9.87
CA GLN A 161 12.94 -10.16 -9.94
C GLN A 161 13.56 -9.59 -11.23
N GLY A 162 12.86 -9.64 -12.34
CA GLY A 162 13.43 -9.24 -13.64
C GLY A 162 12.50 -8.36 -14.48
N HIS A 163 11.38 -7.91 -13.94
CA HIS A 163 10.41 -7.08 -14.65
C HIS A 163 9.65 -6.15 -13.73
N THR A 164 9.16 -5.04 -14.31
CA THR A 164 8.34 -4.06 -13.59
C THR A 164 7.37 -3.40 -14.55
N VAL A 165 6.18 -3.08 -14.02
CA VAL A 165 5.07 -2.46 -14.76
C VAL A 165 4.38 -1.44 -13.86
N MET A 166 3.56 -0.56 -14.44
CA MET A 166 2.74 0.40 -13.71
C MET A 166 1.26 0.14 -13.94
N ALA A 167 0.47 0.08 -12.86
CA ALA A 167 -0.97 0.07 -12.93
C ALA A 167 -1.49 1.43 -13.45
N LEU A 168 -2.44 1.40 -14.37
CA LEU A 168 -2.99 2.61 -15.02
C LEU A 168 -4.47 2.86 -14.68
N ASP A 169 -5.08 1.94 -13.96
CA ASP A 169 -6.45 2.06 -13.45
C ASP A 169 -6.47 1.67 -11.97
N ASP A 170 -7.52 2.08 -11.27
CA ASP A 170 -7.78 1.66 -9.89
C ASP A 170 -8.51 0.32 -9.87
N GLY A 171 -8.18 -0.52 -8.89
CA GLY A 171 -8.90 -1.74 -8.57
C GLY A 171 -10.23 -1.43 -7.88
N GLU A 172 -11.05 -2.47 -7.72
CA GLU A 172 -12.39 -2.35 -7.12
C GLU A 172 -12.36 -2.21 -5.59
N MET A 173 -11.27 -2.66 -4.96
CA MET A 173 -11.11 -2.61 -3.52
C MET A 173 -10.39 -1.34 -3.11
N GLU A 174 -11.06 -0.54 -2.31
CA GLU A 174 -10.40 0.54 -1.59
C GLU A 174 -9.60 -0.06 -0.43
N ASP A 175 -8.34 0.38 -0.24
CA ASP A 175 -7.69 0.18 1.04
C ASP A 175 -8.56 0.90 2.07
N GLU A 176 -9.12 0.15 3.01
CA GLU A 176 -9.79 0.76 4.15
C GLU A 176 -8.73 1.59 4.89
N ASN A 177 -8.61 2.86 4.51
CA ASN A 177 -7.86 3.80 5.31
C ASN A 177 -8.46 3.75 6.71
N MET A 178 -7.67 3.27 7.67
CA MET A 178 -8.03 3.29 9.08
C MET A 178 -7.97 4.76 9.52
N ASP A 179 -8.95 5.55 9.10
CA ASP A 179 -9.14 6.89 9.63
C ASP A 179 -9.68 6.82 11.07
N LYS A 180 -9.73 7.97 11.71
CA LYS A 180 -10.19 8.07 13.11
C LYS A 180 -11.64 7.56 13.27
N ASP A 181 -12.49 7.79 12.28
CA ASP A 181 -13.92 7.46 12.37
C ASP A 181 -14.12 5.95 12.18
N ARG A 182 -13.41 5.35 11.23
CA ARG A 182 -13.40 3.89 11.04
C ARG A 182 -12.76 3.16 12.22
N PHE A 183 -11.65 3.70 12.77
CA PHE A 183 -11.07 3.16 13.99
C PHE A 183 -12.06 3.23 15.16
N ALA A 184 -12.74 4.36 15.34
CA ALA A 184 -13.71 4.53 16.42
C ALA A 184 -14.89 3.56 16.26
N GLU A 185 -15.37 3.33 15.04
CA GLU A 185 -16.43 2.36 14.74
C GLU A 185 -16.00 0.93 15.09
N LEU A 186 -14.86 0.46 14.57
CA LEU A 186 -14.33 -0.88 14.83
C LEU A 186 -14.01 -1.10 16.31
N PHE A 187 -13.42 -0.10 16.95
CA PHE A 187 -13.15 -0.13 18.39
C PHE A 187 -14.45 -0.19 19.20
N GLY A 188 -15.48 0.56 18.79
CA GLY A 188 -16.80 0.51 19.38
C GLY A 188 -17.48 -0.85 19.21
N GLN A 189 -17.36 -1.49 18.06
CA GLN A 189 -17.84 -2.84 17.81
C GLN A 189 -17.11 -3.85 18.70
N MET A 190 -15.77 -3.84 18.70
CA MET A 190 -14.97 -4.71 19.56
C MET A 190 -15.33 -4.57 21.04
N ARG A 191 -15.58 -3.34 21.52
CA ARG A 191 -16.03 -3.14 22.91
C ARG A 191 -17.41 -3.73 23.17
N LYS A 192 -18.34 -3.63 22.23
CA LYS A 192 -19.66 -4.25 22.37
C LYS A 192 -19.58 -5.77 22.49
N ASP A 193 -18.67 -6.39 21.74
CA ASP A 193 -18.44 -7.84 21.79
C ASP A 193 -17.87 -8.29 23.14
N LEU A 194 -17.24 -7.39 23.90
CA LEU A 194 -16.70 -7.63 25.25
C LEU A 194 -17.69 -7.27 26.39
N GLN A 195 -18.86 -6.70 26.04
CA GLN A 195 -19.86 -6.24 27.00
C GLN A 195 -20.91 -7.31 27.33
N ASP A 196 -20.45 -8.52 27.56
CA ASP A 196 -21.22 -9.64 28.06
C ASP A 196 -20.65 -10.17 29.39
N ASN A 197 -21.11 -11.33 29.86
CA ASN A 197 -20.58 -11.95 31.07
C ASN A 197 -19.52 -13.02 30.79
N ASP A 198 -19.00 -13.09 29.57
CA ASP A 198 -17.89 -14.00 29.27
C ASP A 198 -16.66 -13.66 30.12
N CYS A 199 -16.02 -14.68 30.64
CA CYS A 199 -14.94 -14.52 31.61
C CYS A 199 -14.06 -15.77 31.70
N SER A 200 -12.84 -15.57 32.15
CA SER A 200 -11.89 -16.66 32.38
C SER A 200 -12.15 -17.35 33.72
N GLN A 201 -12.00 -18.67 33.77
CA GLN A 201 -12.24 -19.46 34.96
C GLN A 201 -11.34 -19.07 36.16
N TYR A 202 -10.12 -18.62 35.91
CA TYR A 202 -9.15 -18.27 36.96
C TYR A 202 -9.65 -17.17 37.94
N SER A 203 -10.62 -16.36 37.53
CA SER A 203 -11.14 -15.23 38.32
C SER A 203 -12.49 -15.51 38.98
N GLU A 204 -12.99 -16.74 38.91
CA GLU A 204 -14.33 -17.12 39.38
C GLU A 204 -14.58 -16.76 40.85
N GLU A 205 -13.71 -17.18 41.76
CA GLU A 205 -13.81 -16.89 43.20
C GLU A 205 -13.80 -15.38 43.47
N ALA A 206 -12.90 -14.64 42.80
CA ALA A 206 -12.78 -13.20 42.98
C ALA A 206 -14.03 -12.43 42.46
N ARG A 207 -14.59 -12.89 41.33
CA ARG A 207 -15.81 -12.31 40.77
C ARG A 207 -17.01 -12.54 41.68
N GLN A 208 -17.19 -13.79 42.12
CA GLN A 208 -18.25 -14.14 43.04
C GLN A 208 -18.17 -13.29 44.32
N TRP A 209 -17.02 -13.24 44.93
CA TRP A 209 -16.78 -12.41 46.12
C TRP A 209 -17.09 -10.92 45.87
N ALA A 210 -16.63 -10.36 44.74
CA ALA A 210 -16.81 -8.95 44.43
C ALA A 210 -18.29 -8.57 44.18
N THR A 211 -19.07 -9.46 43.57
CA THR A 211 -20.50 -9.26 43.36
C THR A 211 -21.31 -9.44 44.62
N GLU A 212 -21.05 -10.49 45.44
CA GLU A 212 -21.71 -10.73 46.73
C GLU A 212 -21.48 -9.58 47.73
N LYS A 213 -20.29 -8.98 47.67
CA LYS A 213 -19.95 -7.81 48.55
C LYS A 213 -20.39 -6.48 47.97
N GLY A 214 -21.03 -6.47 46.81
CA GLY A 214 -21.50 -5.25 46.16
C GLY A 214 -20.39 -4.29 45.73
N ILE A 215 -19.17 -4.79 45.53
CA ILE A 215 -18.04 -4.05 45.00
C ILE A 215 -18.21 -3.80 43.50
N VAL A 216 -18.61 -4.82 42.76
CA VAL A 216 -18.95 -4.76 41.33
C VAL A 216 -20.47 -4.95 41.19
N LEU A 217 -21.14 -4.04 40.51
CA LEU A 217 -22.60 -4.05 40.39
C LEU A 217 -23.08 -4.29 38.94
N GLY A 218 -22.17 -4.36 37.98
CA GLY A 218 -22.50 -4.41 36.56
C GLY A 218 -22.92 -3.07 35.97
N GLY A 219 -23.19 -3.02 34.68
CA GLY A 219 -23.56 -1.82 33.92
C GLY A 219 -24.85 -1.93 33.13
N GLY A 220 -25.66 -2.98 33.34
CA GLY A 220 -26.89 -3.23 32.63
C GLY A 220 -27.46 -4.59 32.94
N THR A 221 -28.37 -5.08 32.06
CA THR A 221 -29.04 -6.37 32.18
C THR A 221 -28.91 -7.09 30.84
N LEU A 222 -28.60 -8.36 30.87
CA LEU A 222 -28.62 -9.24 29.70
C LEU A 222 -30.04 -9.55 29.24
N GLU A 223 -30.21 -10.14 28.07
CA GLU A 223 -31.53 -10.50 27.50
C GLU A 223 -32.31 -11.49 28.38
N ASP A 224 -31.62 -12.34 29.13
CA ASP A 224 -32.17 -13.29 30.09
C ASP A 224 -32.58 -12.67 31.44
N GLY A 225 -32.35 -11.37 31.64
CA GLY A 225 -32.65 -10.63 32.86
C GLY A 225 -31.54 -10.64 33.91
N GLU A 226 -30.43 -11.33 33.70
CA GLU A 226 -29.29 -11.36 34.61
C GLU A 226 -28.48 -10.05 34.55
N PRO A 227 -27.83 -9.64 35.65
CA PRO A 227 -26.95 -8.47 35.63
C PRO A 227 -25.79 -8.66 34.66
N ASN A 228 -25.55 -7.65 33.82
CA ASN A 228 -24.40 -7.64 32.93
C ASN A 228 -23.19 -6.99 33.62
N TYR A 229 -22.18 -7.79 33.90
CA TYR A 229 -20.97 -7.35 34.60
C TYR A 229 -19.84 -6.91 33.67
N MET A 230 -19.91 -7.24 32.36
CA MET A 230 -18.91 -6.84 31.35
C MET A 230 -17.47 -7.16 31.77
N TRP A 231 -17.23 -8.41 32.19
CA TRP A 231 -15.96 -8.80 32.80
C TRP A 231 -14.71 -8.60 31.93
N GLN A 232 -14.87 -8.60 30.62
CA GLN A 232 -13.77 -8.43 29.67
C GLN A 232 -13.68 -7.02 29.09
N ASP A 233 -14.65 -6.14 29.36
CA ASP A 233 -14.60 -4.75 28.85
C ASP A 233 -13.54 -3.91 29.58
N MET A 234 -13.08 -2.88 28.89
CA MET A 234 -12.10 -1.93 29.43
C MET A 234 -12.73 -1.02 30.49
N MET A 235 -12.14 -1.02 31.67
CA MET A 235 -12.58 -0.16 32.77
C MET A 235 -12.11 1.28 32.59
N THR A 236 -13.01 2.25 32.75
CA THR A 236 -12.66 3.66 32.81
C THR A 236 -12.04 4.02 34.17
N ARG A 237 -11.32 5.16 34.24
CA ARG A 237 -10.79 5.68 35.53
C ARG A 237 -11.90 5.93 36.53
N GLU A 238 -13.06 6.39 36.07
CA GLU A 238 -14.23 6.66 36.91
C GLU A 238 -14.80 5.36 37.50
N GLN A 239 -14.95 4.32 36.68
CA GLN A 239 -15.38 3.01 37.15
C GLN A 239 -14.39 2.40 38.14
N PHE A 240 -13.09 2.51 37.87
CA PHE A 240 -12.05 2.05 38.81
C PHE A 240 -12.14 2.74 40.16
N VAL A 241 -12.22 4.07 40.20
CA VAL A 241 -12.33 4.84 41.45
C VAL A 241 -13.62 4.49 42.21
N THR A 242 -14.72 4.25 41.49
CA THR A 242 -16.00 3.85 42.09
C THR A 242 -15.90 2.49 42.76
N VAL A 243 -15.29 1.50 42.11
CA VAL A 243 -15.03 0.16 42.66
C VAL A 243 -14.12 0.26 43.89
N LEU A 244 -13.02 1.01 43.79
CA LEU A 244 -12.08 1.24 44.89
C LEU A 244 -12.76 1.88 46.11
N TYR A 245 -13.63 2.86 45.90
CA TYR A 245 -14.37 3.51 46.98
C TYR A 245 -15.35 2.56 47.70
N ARG A 246 -16.07 1.71 46.95
CA ARG A 246 -16.92 0.69 47.54
C ARG A 246 -16.13 -0.32 48.38
N PHE A 247 -14.95 -0.74 47.89
CA PHE A 247 -14.03 -1.59 48.63
C PHE A 247 -13.52 -0.89 49.93
N ALA A 248 -13.12 0.38 49.83
CA ALA A 248 -12.66 1.16 51.00
C ALA A 248 -13.74 1.26 52.07
N LYS A 249 -15.01 1.51 51.67
CA LYS A 249 -16.14 1.49 52.60
C LYS A 249 -16.32 0.13 53.27
N LEU A 250 -16.26 -0.96 52.51
CA LEU A 250 -16.39 -2.29 53.07
C LEU A 250 -15.27 -2.59 54.09
N ALA A 251 -14.05 -2.09 53.83
CA ALA A 251 -12.91 -2.24 54.72
C ALA A 251 -12.88 -1.24 55.90
N GLY A 252 -13.84 -0.33 55.99
CA GLY A 252 -13.88 0.71 57.06
C GLY A 252 -12.80 1.80 56.90
N LEU A 253 -12.32 2.02 55.69
CA LEU A 253 -11.27 2.98 55.34
C LEU A 253 -11.82 4.31 54.74
N ALA A 254 -13.10 4.37 54.48
CA ALA A 254 -13.79 5.52 53.88
C ALA A 254 -15.16 5.74 54.51
#